data_f3ab7f6420b4e826e62ff733aa2e6a1f
#
_entry.id   f3ab7f6420b4e826e62ff733aa2e6a1f
#
_cell.length_a   1.000
_cell.length_b   1.000
_cell.length_c   1.000
_cell.angle_alpha   90.00
_cell.angle_beta   90.00
_cell.angle_gamma   90.00
#
_symmetry.space_group_name_H-M   'P 1'
#
loop_
_entity.id
_entity.type
_entity.pdbx_description
1 polymer ?
#
loop_
_entity_poly.entity_id
_entity_poly.type
_entity_poly.pdbx_seq_one_letter_code
_entity_poly.pdbx_strand_id
1 'polypeptide(L)'
;MHDDATQVDLTGGYYDSGDNVKFGLPLAFTVTMLAWSVVEHERPLAAAGELRNALPAVRWGADETLYVQVGDGDSDHSCWQRPEDMDTPRTSYSVDASRPGSDVAGETAAALAAASVAFRPLDPGYSAMLLGHAEQLFRFAKNHRGLYQNSVPGAAKFYPSSGDEDELIWAAVWLFIATGGEDYKAFIAGDGNVGGAQTSFSWDNKFVGAQALVAKLILQGKLPDAGNAAAMKNHLEEFLCGVLEHNSNDGRLSPGGVLWLEPWNNLQYVTSAAFVLAAHSDHLQAAAGAGASLRCGGATLPPSQLLAFARSQADYILGANPERMSYMVGYGARFPEQVHHRGASVPSIKSSPGKITCKGGFGYYSRDAPNPNVIVGAIVGGPDGSDRYDDSRRNYQQTEPSTVTVAPIVGVLARLSQQN
;
A
#
# COMPACT_ATOMS: atom_id res chain seq x y z
N MET A 1 -9.39 -7.52 20.49
CA MET A 1 -8.54 -8.73 20.59
C MET A 1 -7.43 -8.39 21.57
N HIS A 2 -7.32 -9.09 22.68
CA HIS A 2 -6.27 -8.83 23.66
C HIS A 2 -5.09 -9.78 23.41
N ASP A 3 -3.86 -9.29 23.61
CA ASP A 3 -2.69 -10.15 23.74
C ASP A 3 -2.77 -10.85 25.11
N ASP A 4 -2.68 -12.18 25.12
CA ASP A 4 -2.73 -12.98 26.35
C ASP A 4 -1.56 -12.70 27.32
N ALA A 5 -0.45 -12.13 26.82
CA ALA A 5 0.76 -11.89 27.61
C ALA A 5 0.85 -10.48 28.21
N THR A 6 0.31 -9.44 27.52
CA THR A 6 0.50 -8.03 27.89
C THR A 6 -0.78 -7.30 28.30
N GLN A 7 -1.96 -7.90 28.10
CA GLN A 7 -3.28 -7.29 28.32
C GLN A 7 -3.50 -5.99 27.51
N VAL A 8 -2.79 -5.81 26.40
CA VAL A 8 -2.94 -4.66 25.52
C VAL A 8 -4.11 -4.89 24.56
N ASP A 9 -4.94 -3.87 24.38
CA ASP A 9 -5.98 -3.89 23.35
C ASP A 9 -5.34 -3.64 21.97
N LEU A 10 -5.33 -4.67 21.14
CA LEU A 10 -4.84 -4.65 19.76
C LEU A 10 -6.01 -4.83 18.78
N THR A 11 -7.20 -4.34 19.15
CA THR A 11 -8.35 -4.26 18.26
C THR A 11 -8.11 -3.17 17.21
N GLY A 12 -8.43 -3.45 15.96
CA GLY A 12 -8.13 -2.57 14.82
C GLY A 12 -7.09 -3.19 13.90
N GLY A 13 -6.69 -2.45 12.88
CA GLY A 13 -5.75 -2.92 11.86
C GLY A 13 -6.30 -4.03 10.96
N TYR A 14 -5.52 -4.34 9.93
CA TYR A 14 -5.89 -5.35 8.93
C TYR A 14 -5.05 -6.61 9.09
N TYR A 15 -5.71 -7.75 8.93
CA TYR A 15 -5.02 -9.02 8.72
C TYR A 15 -4.38 -9.05 7.33
N ASP A 16 -3.25 -9.72 7.25
CA ASP A 16 -2.47 -9.82 6.02
C ASP A 16 -3.03 -10.88 5.08
N SER A 17 -3.17 -10.56 3.81
CA SER A 17 -3.28 -11.46 2.64
C SER A 17 -4.11 -12.75 2.83
N GLY A 18 -5.08 -12.75 3.72
CA GLY A 18 -5.89 -13.95 4.04
C GLY A 18 -5.33 -14.77 5.19
N ASP A 19 -4.27 -14.35 5.82
CA ASP A 19 -3.69 -14.89 7.04
C ASP A 19 -4.47 -14.44 8.27
N ASN A 20 -4.16 -15.06 9.43
CA ASN A 20 -4.63 -14.61 10.72
C ASN A 20 -3.51 -13.92 11.52
N VAL A 21 -2.60 -13.25 10.82
CA VAL A 21 -1.50 -12.45 11.37
C VAL A 21 -1.63 -11.02 10.89
N LYS A 22 -1.24 -10.05 11.72
CA LYS A 22 -1.06 -8.66 11.31
C LYS A 22 0.44 -8.37 11.24
N PHE A 23 0.90 -7.85 10.11
CA PHE A 23 2.27 -7.39 9.92
C PHE A 23 2.29 -5.87 9.82
N GLY A 24 2.98 -5.21 10.75
CA GLY A 24 2.95 -3.75 10.91
C GLY A 24 3.47 -2.98 9.71
N LEU A 25 4.54 -3.44 9.06
CA LEU A 25 5.15 -2.72 7.94
C LEU A 25 4.21 -2.59 6.72
N PRO A 26 3.66 -3.68 6.14
CA PRO A 26 2.71 -3.56 5.03
C PRO A 26 1.36 -2.95 5.46
N LEU A 27 0.95 -3.13 6.72
CA LEU A 27 -0.25 -2.49 7.25
C LEU A 27 -0.11 -0.97 7.27
N ALA A 28 1.01 -0.45 7.76
CA ALA A 28 1.25 0.99 7.82
C ALA A 28 1.32 1.59 6.40
N PHE A 29 1.95 0.93 5.44
CA PHE A 29 1.91 1.32 4.02
C PHE A 29 0.46 1.37 3.49
N THR A 30 -0.35 0.36 3.79
CA THR A 30 -1.78 0.34 3.42
C THR A 30 -2.51 1.58 3.95
N VAL A 31 -2.30 1.92 5.22
CA VAL A 31 -2.92 3.10 5.85
C VAL A 31 -2.43 4.39 5.20
N THR A 32 -1.13 4.50 4.92
CA THR A 32 -0.56 5.67 4.25
C THR A 32 -1.17 5.86 2.87
N MET A 33 -1.30 4.81 2.08
CA MET A 33 -1.88 4.88 0.73
C MET A 33 -3.37 5.20 0.74
N LEU A 34 -4.14 4.67 1.70
CA LEU A 34 -5.56 5.04 1.89
C LEU A 34 -5.69 6.52 2.31
N ALA A 35 -4.87 6.96 3.27
CA ALA A 35 -4.88 8.36 3.71
C ALA A 35 -4.45 9.30 2.58
N TRP A 36 -3.42 8.94 1.82
CA TRP A 36 -2.99 9.72 0.66
C TRP A 36 -4.06 9.79 -0.42
N SER A 37 -4.79 8.69 -0.66
CA SER A 37 -5.96 8.69 -1.55
C SER A 37 -7.03 9.68 -1.11
N VAL A 38 -7.31 9.79 0.19
CA VAL A 38 -8.23 10.81 0.74
C VAL A 38 -7.66 12.21 0.56
N VAL A 39 -6.39 12.44 0.88
CA VAL A 39 -5.75 13.77 0.77
C VAL A 39 -5.73 14.31 -0.65
N GLU A 40 -5.49 13.46 -1.65
CA GLU A 40 -5.48 13.87 -3.07
C GLU A 40 -6.88 13.97 -3.67
N HIS A 41 -7.78 13.05 -3.27
CA HIS A 41 -9.05 12.84 -3.97
C HIS A 41 -10.28 12.91 -3.05
N GLU A 42 -10.25 13.78 -2.01
CA GLU A 42 -11.38 13.98 -1.09
C GLU A 42 -12.68 14.31 -1.84
N ARG A 43 -12.64 15.26 -2.76
CA ARG A 43 -13.83 15.67 -3.54
C ARG A 43 -14.40 14.56 -4.42
N PRO A 44 -13.59 13.81 -5.21
CA PRO A 44 -14.04 12.62 -5.92
C PRO A 44 -14.67 11.58 -5.02
N LEU A 45 -14.03 11.25 -3.91
CA LEU A 45 -14.54 10.28 -2.93
C LEU A 45 -15.88 10.74 -2.32
N ALA A 46 -15.99 12.03 -1.98
CA ALA A 46 -17.23 12.59 -1.48
C ALA A 46 -18.36 12.57 -2.53
N ALA A 47 -18.04 12.92 -3.78
CA ALA A 47 -19.01 12.91 -4.89
C ALA A 47 -19.52 11.50 -5.19
N ALA A 48 -18.66 10.48 -5.08
CA ALA A 48 -19.02 9.07 -5.20
C ALA A 48 -19.76 8.52 -3.96
N GLY A 49 -19.83 9.29 -2.86
CA GLY A 49 -20.38 8.83 -1.59
C GLY A 49 -19.48 7.89 -0.80
N GLU A 50 -18.21 7.76 -1.21
CA GLU A 50 -17.24 6.79 -0.66
C GLU A 50 -16.34 7.38 0.44
N LEU A 51 -16.32 8.70 0.65
CA LEU A 51 -15.53 9.31 1.73
C LEU A 51 -15.91 8.76 3.10
N ARG A 52 -17.20 8.47 3.31
CA ARG A 52 -17.74 7.82 4.53
C ARG A 52 -17.22 6.39 4.75
N ASN A 53 -16.71 5.71 3.73
CA ASN A 53 -16.12 4.39 3.80
C ASN A 53 -14.59 4.49 3.89
N ALA A 54 -13.98 5.42 3.17
CA ALA A 54 -12.52 5.62 3.15
C ALA A 54 -11.98 6.08 4.51
N LEU A 55 -12.60 7.07 5.15
CA LEU A 55 -12.15 7.57 6.45
C LEU A 55 -12.21 6.54 7.58
N PRO A 56 -13.31 5.76 7.76
CA PRO A 56 -13.30 4.66 8.72
C PRO A 56 -12.25 3.59 8.42
N ALA A 57 -11.95 3.31 7.14
CA ALA A 57 -10.89 2.38 6.78
C ALA A 57 -9.49 2.89 7.21
N VAL A 58 -9.20 4.18 6.99
CA VAL A 58 -7.98 4.81 7.51
C VAL A 58 -7.93 4.74 9.03
N ARG A 59 -9.02 5.10 9.73
CA ARG A 59 -9.10 5.07 11.20
C ARG A 59 -8.85 3.68 11.75
N TRP A 60 -9.48 2.67 11.16
CA TRP A 60 -9.33 1.27 11.60
C TRP A 60 -7.90 0.77 11.58
N GLY A 61 -7.11 1.20 10.57
CA GLY A 61 -5.70 0.87 10.47
C GLY A 61 -4.79 1.73 11.35
N ALA A 62 -5.16 2.98 11.61
CA ALA A 62 -4.34 3.97 12.31
C ALA A 62 -4.43 3.89 13.85
N ASP A 63 -5.42 3.22 14.41
CA ASP A 63 -5.65 3.14 15.87
C ASP A 63 -4.69 2.15 16.59
N GLU A 64 -3.81 1.45 15.88
CA GLU A 64 -2.87 0.50 16.48
C GLU A 64 -1.55 1.14 16.94
N THR A 65 -1.16 0.85 18.18
CA THR A 65 0.14 1.19 18.77
C THR A 65 1.26 0.34 18.16
N LEU A 66 2.53 0.74 18.30
CA LEU A 66 3.74 0.17 17.66
C LEU A 66 4.04 -1.29 18.05
N TYR A 67 3.07 -2.16 17.88
CA TYR A 67 3.27 -3.59 17.79
C TYR A 67 3.48 -3.96 16.33
N VAL A 68 4.68 -4.42 16.01
CA VAL A 68 5.14 -4.64 14.63
C VAL A 68 4.61 -5.95 14.04
N GLN A 69 4.10 -6.84 14.89
CA GLN A 69 3.43 -8.08 14.46
C GLN A 69 2.49 -8.57 15.55
N VAL A 70 1.32 -9.08 15.17
CA VAL A 70 0.37 -9.77 16.05
C VAL A 70 0.02 -11.12 15.45
N GLY A 71 0.31 -12.18 16.19
CA GLY A 71 0.26 -13.58 15.76
C GLY A 71 1.63 -14.07 15.31
N ASP A 72 1.84 -15.38 15.35
CA ASP A 72 3.06 -16.02 14.90
C ASP A 72 2.88 -16.58 13.49
N GLY A 73 3.68 -16.10 12.54
CA GLY A 73 3.54 -16.43 11.13
C GLY A 73 3.76 -17.93 10.84
N ASP A 74 4.74 -18.58 11.47
CA ASP A 74 5.00 -20.00 11.23
C ASP A 74 3.84 -20.86 11.73
N SER A 75 3.31 -20.56 12.93
CA SER A 75 2.14 -21.25 13.49
C SER A 75 0.92 -21.05 12.61
N ASP A 76 0.70 -19.83 12.12
CA ASP A 76 -0.42 -19.50 11.25
C ASP A 76 -0.34 -20.22 9.91
N HIS A 77 0.82 -20.18 9.25
CA HIS A 77 1.03 -20.88 7.97
C HIS A 77 1.00 -22.42 8.08
N SER A 78 1.17 -22.94 9.29
CA SER A 78 0.97 -24.37 9.54
C SER A 78 -0.50 -24.78 9.62
N CYS A 79 -1.44 -23.82 9.63
CA CYS A 79 -2.87 -23.97 9.77
C CYS A 79 -3.61 -23.41 8.55
N TRP A 80 -4.80 -23.96 8.28
CA TRP A 80 -5.74 -23.39 7.34
C TRP A 80 -7.11 -23.30 8.01
N GLN A 81 -7.33 -22.21 8.75
CA GLN A 81 -8.55 -21.98 9.55
C GLN A 81 -9.23 -20.70 9.14
N ARG A 82 -10.55 -20.63 9.26
CA ARG A 82 -11.26 -19.36 9.20
C ARG A 82 -10.99 -18.55 10.47
N PRO A 83 -11.07 -17.22 10.40
CA PRO A 83 -10.77 -16.35 11.56
C PRO A 83 -11.58 -16.66 12.82
N GLU A 84 -12.84 -17.11 12.65
CA GLU A 84 -13.76 -17.38 13.77
C GLU A 84 -13.34 -18.60 14.62
N ASP A 85 -12.59 -19.53 14.04
CA ASP A 85 -12.12 -20.74 14.72
C ASP A 85 -10.63 -20.67 15.09
N MET A 86 -9.97 -19.55 14.79
CA MET A 86 -8.54 -19.37 15.01
C MET A 86 -8.15 -19.62 16.46
N ASP A 87 -7.23 -20.55 16.66
CA ASP A 87 -6.66 -20.93 17.96
C ASP A 87 -5.12 -20.93 17.96
N THR A 88 -4.50 -20.32 16.94
CA THR A 88 -3.06 -20.07 16.91
C THR A 88 -2.67 -18.99 17.93
N PRO A 89 -1.42 -19.00 18.46
CA PRO A 89 -0.96 -17.99 19.41
C PRO A 89 -1.14 -16.57 18.89
N ARG A 90 -1.61 -15.68 19.77
CA ARG A 90 -1.79 -14.25 19.46
C ARG A 90 -0.66 -13.42 20.05
N THR A 91 0.55 -13.94 20.03
CA THR A 91 1.74 -13.23 20.51
C THR A 91 1.88 -11.89 19.80
N SER A 92 2.07 -10.84 20.57
CA SER A 92 2.40 -9.52 20.03
C SER A 92 3.91 -9.27 20.12
N TYR A 93 4.45 -8.67 19.08
CA TYR A 93 5.87 -8.36 18.96
C TYR A 93 6.04 -6.85 18.84
N SER A 94 6.86 -6.28 19.72
CA SER A 94 7.13 -4.84 19.76
C SER A 94 8.60 -4.55 19.53
N VAL A 95 8.88 -3.32 19.14
CA VAL A 95 10.23 -2.76 19.04
C VAL A 95 10.42 -1.70 20.11
N ASP A 96 11.67 -1.50 20.54
CA ASP A 96 12.08 -0.53 21.54
C ASP A 96 13.52 -0.04 21.26
N ALA A 97 14.05 0.84 22.11
CA ALA A 97 15.39 1.41 21.91
C ALA A 97 16.53 0.36 21.94
N SER A 98 16.31 -0.79 22.60
CA SER A 98 17.29 -1.88 22.68
C SER A 98 17.10 -2.92 21.56
N ARG A 99 15.91 -2.98 20.99
CA ARG A 99 15.51 -3.84 19.87
C ARG A 99 14.80 -2.96 18.84
N PRO A 100 15.55 -2.18 18.07
CA PRO A 100 14.99 -1.17 17.20
C PRO A 100 14.22 -1.75 16.00
N GLY A 101 13.42 -0.88 15.38
CA GLY A 101 12.69 -1.10 14.15
C GLY A 101 12.39 0.27 13.54
N SER A 102 13.44 0.96 13.06
CA SER A 102 13.33 2.31 12.51
C SER A 102 12.54 2.35 11.20
N ASP A 103 12.59 1.27 10.43
CA ASP A 103 11.78 1.02 9.25
C ASP A 103 10.28 1.07 9.55
N VAL A 104 9.78 0.15 10.36
CA VAL A 104 8.36 0.09 10.71
C VAL A 104 7.89 1.32 11.50
N ALA A 105 8.77 1.91 12.33
CA ALA A 105 8.45 3.14 13.06
C ALA A 105 8.36 4.36 12.13
N GLY A 106 9.23 4.46 11.13
CA GLY A 106 9.20 5.46 10.08
C GLY A 106 7.93 5.35 9.23
N GLU A 107 7.61 4.14 8.75
CA GLU A 107 6.39 3.91 7.97
C GLU A 107 5.12 4.22 8.77
N THR A 108 5.07 3.80 10.05
CA THR A 108 3.94 4.12 10.92
C THR A 108 3.83 5.63 11.16
N ALA A 109 4.95 6.34 11.33
CA ALA A 109 4.96 7.79 11.43
C ALA A 109 4.37 8.47 10.19
N ALA A 110 4.73 7.98 8.99
CA ALA A 110 4.17 8.47 7.73
C ALA A 110 2.65 8.22 7.66
N ALA A 111 2.20 7.02 8.02
CA ALA A 111 0.79 6.64 8.03
C ALA A 111 -0.04 7.55 8.95
N LEU A 112 0.42 7.77 10.18
CA LEU A 112 -0.25 8.62 11.14
C LEU A 112 -0.22 10.11 10.73
N ALA A 113 0.89 10.59 10.16
CA ALA A 113 0.99 11.95 9.63
C ALA A 113 0.02 12.16 8.45
N ALA A 114 -0.03 11.23 7.48
CA ALA A 114 -0.96 11.27 6.36
C ALA A 114 -2.42 11.23 6.85
N ALA A 115 -2.74 10.33 7.77
CA ALA A 115 -4.06 10.22 8.38
C ALA A 115 -4.43 11.53 9.12
N SER A 116 -3.49 12.16 9.84
CA SER A 116 -3.75 13.45 10.51
C SER A 116 -4.18 14.53 9.51
N VAL A 117 -3.57 14.57 8.33
CA VAL A 117 -3.96 15.51 7.26
C VAL A 117 -5.36 15.20 6.75
N ALA A 118 -5.68 13.92 6.52
CA ALA A 118 -6.99 13.48 6.02
C ALA A 118 -8.13 13.79 7.03
N PHE A 119 -7.88 13.65 8.32
CA PHE A 119 -8.90 13.91 9.37
C PHE A 119 -8.99 15.37 9.81
N ARG A 120 -8.02 16.21 9.49
CA ARG A 120 -7.96 17.60 9.98
C ARG A 120 -9.23 18.41 9.78
N PRO A 121 -9.91 18.36 8.61
CA PRO A 121 -11.14 19.13 8.41
C PRO A 121 -12.35 18.59 9.19
N LEU A 122 -12.35 17.31 9.56
CA LEU A 122 -13.53 16.58 10.06
C LEU A 122 -13.44 16.27 11.55
N ASP A 123 -12.24 15.94 12.04
CA ASP A 123 -11.99 15.58 13.44
C ASP A 123 -10.61 16.13 13.87
N PRO A 124 -10.54 17.44 14.17
CA PRO A 124 -9.27 18.09 14.55
C PRO A 124 -8.62 17.49 15.81
N GLY A 125 -9.42 16.98 16.75
CA GLY A 125 -8.92 16.35 17.97
C GLY A 125 -8.19 15.03 17.67
N TYR A 126 -8.79 14.18 16.87
CA TYR A 126 -8.19 12.94 16.40
C TYR A 126 -6.96 13.22 15.52
N SER A 127 -7.04 14.19 14.62
CA SER A 127 -5.91 14.64 13.79
C SER A 127 -4.71 15.05 14.64
N ALA A 128 -4.92 15.83 15.71
CA ALA A 128 -3.85 16.27 16.60
C ALA A 128 -3.22 15.10 17.38
N MET A 129 -4.01 14.14 17.82
CA MET A 129 -3.53 12.92 18.48
C MET A 129 -2.64 12.10 17.54
N LEU A 130 -3.10 11.82 16.33
CA LEU A 130 -2.33 11.10 15.31
C LEU A 130 -0.99 11.79 15.01
N LEU A 131 -1.02 13.11 14.84
CA LEU A 131 0.18 13.90 14.57
C LEU A 131 1.19 13.81 15.72
N GLY A 132 0.73 13.90 16.97
CA GLY A 132 1.60 13.75 18.13
C GLY A 132 2.31 12.39 18.18
N HIS A 133 1.61 11.32 17.86
CA HIS A 133 2.21 9.99 17.75
C HIS A 133 3.18 9.87 16.56
N ALA A 134 2.82 10.43 15.41
CA ALA A 134 3.69 10.45 14.23
C ALA A 134 5.04 11.12 14.52
N GLU A 135 5.03 12.27 15.20
CA GLU A 135 6.24 12.98 15.62
C GLU A 135 7.08 12.19 16.62
N GLN A 136 6.44 11.47 17.56
CA GLN A 136 7.15 10.61 18.52
C GLN A 136 7.82 9.43 17.80
N LEU A 137 7.13 8.78 16.90
CA LEU A 137 7.66 7.65 16.12
C LEU A 137 8.79 8.06 15.18
N PHE A 138 8.69 9.20 14.52
CA PHE A 138 9.77 9.73 13.69
C PHE A 138 11.04 10.01 14.51
N ARG A 139 10.89 10.62 15.70
CA ARG A 139 12.02 10.81 16.62
C ARG A 139 12.64 9.49 17.06
N PHE A 140 11.81 8.51 17.37
CA PHE A 140 12.26 7.14 17.69
C PHE A 140 13.03 6.53 16.53
N ALA A 141 12.46 6.51 15.32
CA ALA A 141 13.07 5.93 14.11
C ALA A 141 14.43 6.59 13.79
N LYS A 142 14.51 7.94 13.91
CA LYS A 142 15.74 8.68 13.66
C LYS A 142 16.84 8.36 14.70
N ASN A 143 16.48 8.19 15.96
CA ASN A 143 17.43 8.05 17.07
C ASN A 143 17.82 6.60 17.37
N HIS A 144 17.01 5.63 16.99
CA HIS A 144 17.19 4.20 17.27
C HIS A 144 17.13 3.41 15.96
N ARG A 145 18.21 3.52 15.16
CA ARG A 145 18.31 2.89 13.83
C ARG A 145 18.48 1.38 13.94
N GLY A 146 17.78 0.65 13.09
CA GLY A 146 17.88 -0.79 12.94
C GLY A 146 16.59 -1.40 12.37
N LEU A 147 16.72 -2.43 11.55
CA LEU A 147 15.59 -3.07 10.90
C LEU A 147 14.78 -3.92 11.88
N TYR A 148 13.46 -3.79 11.84
CA TYR A 148 12.54 -4.50 12.73
C TYR A 148 12.68 -6.03 12.65
N GLN A 149 13.03 -6.56 11.49
CA GLN A 149 13.25 -7.99 11.28
C GLN A 149 14.43 -8.54 12.09
N ASN A 150 15.39 -7.72 12.49
CA ASN A 150 16.48 -8.13 13.38
C ASN A 150 16.00 -8.23 14.82
N SER A 151 15.01 -7.44 15.21
CA SER A 151 14.36 -7.43 16.51
C SER A 151 13.24 -8.47 16.62
N VAL A 152 12.59 -8.79 15.49
CA VAL A 152 11.52 -9.78 15.33
C VAL A 152 11.85 -10.72 14.16
N PRO A 153 12.77 -11.69 14.34
CA PRO A 153 13.28 -12.50 13.22
C PRO A 153 12.22 -13.32 12.49
N GLY A 154 11.09 -13.63 13.16
CA GLY A 154 9.96 -14.30 12.51
C GLY A 154 9.34 -13.51 11.37
N ALA A 155 9.39 -12.18 11.44
CA ALA A 155 8.87 -11.30 10.40
C ALA A 155 9.68 -11.36 9.09
N ALA A 156 10.99 -11.58 9.17
CA ALA A 156 11.89 -11.61 8.01
C ALA A 156 11.52 -12.69 6.97
N LYS A 157 10.77 -13.72 7.37
CA LYS A 157 10.32 -14.78 6.45
C LYS A 157 9.18 -14.33 5.54
N PHE A 158 8.40 -13.34 5.97
CA PHE A 158 7.18 -12.90 5.31
C PHE A 158 7.34 -11.51 4.71
N TYR A 159 7.86 -10.58 5.50
CA TYR A 159 8.05 -9.17 5.12
C TYR A 159 9.46 -8.70 5.49
N PRO A 160 10.51 -9.17 4.76
CA PRO A 160 11.86 -8.67 4.96
C PRO A 160 11.94 -7.19 4.56
N SER A 161 12.54 -6.37 5.41
CA SER A 161 12.81 -4.97 5.11
C SER A 161 14.20 -4.82 4.48
N SER A 162 14.27 -4.09 3.37
CA SER A 162 15.53 -3.85 2.65
C SER A 162 16.33 -2.67 3.20
N GLY A 163 15.71 -1.80 4.01
CA GLY A 163 16.34 -0.60 4.55
C GLY A 163 15.42 0.10 5.56
N ASP A 164 15.78 1.32 5.96
CA ASP A 164 14.96 2.19 6.79
C ASP A 164 15.08 3.67 6.35
N GLU A 165 15.86 3.92 5.32
CA GLU A 165 16.14 5.28 4.84
C GLU A 165 14.97 5.85 4.05
N ASP A 166 14.29 5.01 3.30
CA ASP A 166 13.09 5.39 2.54
C ASP A 166 11.89 5.65 3.47
N GLU A 167 11.74 4.88 4.57
CA GLU A 167 10.73 5.18 5.58
C GLU A 167 11.00 6.48 6.32
N LEU A 168 12.27 6.78 6.61
CA LEU A 168 12.63 8.03 7.26
C LEU A 168 12.34 9.25 6.38
N ILE A 169 12.73 9.22 5.10
CA ILE A 169 12.43 10.34 4.20
C ILE A 169 10.92 10.43 3.94
N TRP A 170 10.23 9.30 3.82
CA TRP A 170 8.79 9.21 3.66
C TRP A 170 8.04 9.85 4.83
N ALA A 171 8.43 9.51 6.07
CA ALA A 171 7.88 10.11 7.28
C ALA A 171 8.16 11.61 7.37
N ALA A 172 9.40 12.03 7.07
CA ALA A 172 9.77 13.45 7.10
C ALA A 172 8.93 14.28 6.12
N VAL A 173 8.68 13.75 4.90
CA VAL A 173 7.86 14.44 3.90
C VAL A 173 6.41 14.55 4.36
N TRP A 174 5.81 13.50 4.90
CA TRP A 174 4.44 13.54 5.43
C TRP A 174 4.32 14.48 6.65
N LEU A 175 5.28 14.45 7.55
CA LEU A 175 5.33 15.37 8.68
C LEU A 175 5.50 16.82 8.24
N PHE A 176 6.31 17.07 7.20
CA PHE A 176 6.40 18.41 6.62
C PHE A 176 5.07 18.87 6.01
N ILE A 177 4.36 18.00 5.29
CA ILE A 177 3.01 18.28 4.76
C ILE A 177 2.03 18.57 5.90
N ALA A 178 2.11 17.80 6.98
CA ALA A 178 1.21 17.95 8.12
C ALA A 178 1.47 19.21 8.95
N THR A 179 2.72 19.65 9.10
CA THR A 179 3.10 20.70 10.05
C THR A 179 3.70 21.96 9.43
N GLY A 180 4.36 21.85 8.27
CA GLY A 180 5.23 22.88 7.72
C GLY A 180 6.52 23.07 8.53
N GLY A 181 6.89 22.11 9.40
CA GLY A 181 8.01 22.22 10.34
C GLY A 181 9.38 22.32 9.67
N GLU A 182 10.18 23.29 10.06
CA GLU A 182 11.52 23.52 9.47
C GLU A 182 12.49 22.37 9.71
N ASP A 183 12.36 21.59 10.80
CA ASP A 183 13.21 20.43 11.09
C ASP A 183 13.01 19.33 10.04
N TYR A 184 11.77 19.09 9.60
CA TYR A 184 11.45 18.12 8.55
C TYR A 184 11.92 18.61 7.19
N LYS A 185 11.77 19.89 6.92
CA LYS A 185 12.29 20.53 5.71
C LYS A 185 13.81 20.44 5.63
N ALA A 186 14.50 20.68 6.74
CA ALA A 186 15.96 20.54 6.84
C ALA A 186 16.39 19.09 6.62
N PHE A 187 15.64 18.11 7.17
CA PHE A 187 15.90 16.69 6.95
C PHE A 187 15.77 16.31 5.48
N ILE A 188 14.72 16.76 4.80
CA ILE A 188 14.53 16.54 3.35
C ILE A 188 15.64 17.18 2.53
N ALA A 189 16.09 18.38 2.93
CA ALA A 189 17.09 19.14 2.19
C ALA A 189 18.53 18.64 2.37
N GLY A 190 18.85 17.98 3.49
CA GLY A 190 20.23 17.67 3.86
C GLY A 190 20.47 16.26 4.37
N ASP A 191 19.80 15.86 5.45
CA ASP A 191 20.12 14.63 6.19
C ASP A 191 19.45 13.37 5.59
N GLY A 192 18.36 13.55 4.83
CA GLY A 192 17.61 12.43 4.27
C GLY A 192 18.32 11.82 3.05
N ASN A 193 18.32 10.48 2.97
CA ASN A 193 18.68 9.81 1.74
C ASN A 193 17.56 10.07 0.69
N VAL A 194 17.97 10.48 -0.51
CA VAL A 194 17.03 10.80 -1.60
C VAL A 194 16.66 9.58 -2.45
N GLY A 195 17.22 8.43 -2.13
CA GLY A 195 17.13 7.22 -2.95
C GLY A 195 17.91 7.37 -4.23
N GLY A 196 17.62 6.82 -5.27
CA GLY A 196 18.05 6.96 -6.64
C GLY A 196 16.83 6.82 -7.53
N ALA A 197 17.02 6.63 -8.81
CA ALA A 197 15.98 6.14 -9.69
C ALA A 197 15.54 4.75 -9.23
N GLN A 198 14.24 4.60 -9.00
CA GLN A 198 13.64 3.35 -8.54
C GLN A 198 12.93 2.66 -9.71
N THR A 199 12.73 1.35 -9.58
CA THR A 199 11.99 0.55 -10.58
C THR A 199 10.58 0.20 -10.13
N SER A 200 10.30 0.32 -8.83
CA SER A 200 8.99 0.01 -8.22
C SER A 200 8.70 0.89 -7.01
N PHE A 201 7.44 0.96 -6.63
CA PHE A 201 6.95 1.58 -5.40
C PHE A 201 6.12 0.54 -4.65
N SER A 202 6.49 0.26 -3.42
CA SER A 202 5.88 -0.82 -2.62
C SER A 202 5.99 -0.57 -1.12
N TRP A 203 5.46 -1.51 -0.33
CA TRP A 203 5.58 -1.56 1.12
C TRP A 203 7.04 -1.69 1.62
N ASP A 204 7.96 -2.15 0.79
CA ASP A 204 9.39 -2.28 1.11
C ASP A 204 10.25 -1.14 0.54
N ASN A 205 9.68 -0.30 -0.35
CA ASN A 205 10.42 0.81 -0.96
C ASN A 205 9.50 2.01 -1.18
N LYS A 206 9.66 3.06 -0.37
CA LYS A 206 8.85 4.28 -0.36
C LYS A 206 9.50 5.47 -1.07
N PHE A 207 10.72 5.32 -1.61
CA PHE A 207 11.41 6.45 -2.25
C PHE A 207 10.56 7.12 -3.32
N VAL A 208 9.90 6.37 -4.21
CA VAL A 208 9.04 6.94 -5.27
C VAL A 208 7.90 7.77 -4.67
N GLY A 209 7.26 7.30 -3.61
CA GLY A 209 6.20 8.04 -2.92
C GLY A 209 6.71 9.36 -2.32
N ALA A 210 7.85 9.33 -1.62
CA ALA A 210 8.49 10.51 -1.07
C ALA A 210 8.91 11.49 -2.17
N GLN A 211 9.50 10.99 -3.26
CA GLN A 211 9.90 11.77 -4.44
C GLN A 211 8.68 12.45 -5.10
N ALA A 212 7.54 11.75 -5.20
CA ALA A 212 6.31 12.30 -5.77
C ALA A 212 5.74 13.44 -4.93
N LEU A 213 5.75 13.31 -3.61
CA LEU A 213 5.31 14.36 -2.69
C LEU A 213 6.27 15.55 -2.66
N VAL A 214 7.59 15.32 -2.73
CA VAL A 214 8.58 16.41 -2.85
C VAL A 214 8.39 17.16 -4.17
N ALA A 215 8.20 16.47 -5.29
CA ALA A 215 7.88 17.11 -6.57
C ALA A 215 6.60 17.97 -6.49
N LYS A 216 5.54 17.48 -5.82
CA LYS A 216 4.33 18.26 -5.52
C LYS A 216 4.65 19.53 -4.73
N LEU A 217 5.46 19.41 -3.69
CA LEU A 217 5.83 20.55 -2.83
C LEU A 217 6.67 21.60 -3.58
N ILE A 218 7.53 21.17 -4.50
CA ILE A 218 8.25 22.08 -5.43
C ILE A 218 7.27 22.80 -6.34
N LEU A 219 6.35 22.07 -6.98
CA LEU A 219 5.32 22.65 -7.85
C LEU A 219 4.43 23.66 -7.12
N GLN A 220 4.22 23.47 -5.81
CA GLN A 220 3.48 24.40 -4.94
C GLN A 220 4.32 25.56 -4.39
N GLY A 221 5.62 25.62 -4.69
CA GLY A 221 6.53 26.63 -4.17
C GLY A 221 6.86 26.50 -2.66
N LYS A 222 6.55 25.33 -2.07
CA LYS A 222 6.81 25.06 -0.63
C LYS A 222 8.23 24.54 -0.37
N LEU A 223 8.84 23.92 -1.36
CA LEU A 223 10.24 23.52 -1.37
C LEU A 223 10.95 24.15 -2.57
N PRO A 224 12.26 24.49 -2.44
CA PRO A 224 13.05 24.98 -3.57
C PRO A 224 13.33 23.82 -4.55
N ASP A 225 13.35 24.13 -5.85
CA ASP A 225 13.85 23.20 -6.89
C ASP A 225 15.40 23.25 -6.91
N ALA A 226 16.02 22.74 -5.86
CA ALA A 226 17.46 22.75 -5.66
C ALA A 226 17.92 21.62 -4.72
N GLY A 227 19.18 21.23 -4.79
CA GLY A 227 19.79 20.22 -3.90
C GLY A 227 19.02 18.89 -3.91
N ASN A 228 18.85 18.30 -2.73
CA ASN A 228 18.16 17.01 -2.55
C ASN A 228 16.72 17.02 -3.09
N ALA A 229 16.00 18.12 -2.91
CA ALA A 229 14.62 18.20 -3.43
C ALA A 229 14.57 18.13 -4.96
N ALA A 230 15.48 18.81 -5.66
CA ALA A 230 15.62 18.70 -7.11
C ALA A 230 16.05 17.28 -7.54
N ALA A 231 16.96 16.65 -6.80
CA ALA A 231 17.36 15.27 -7.09
C ALA A 231 16.17 14.31 -6.96
N MET A 232 15.38 14.42 -5.90
CA MET A 232 14.17 13.61 -5.70
C MET A 232 13.15 13.81 -6.84
N LYS A 233 12.92 15.05 -7.26
CA LYS A 233 12.05 15.33 -8.41
C LYS A 233 12.58 14.65 -9.69
N ASN A 234 13.87 14.74 -9.95
CA ASN A 234 14.48 14.11 -11.14
C ASN A 234 14.35 12.57 -11.09
N HIS A 235 14.57 11.96 -9.92
CA HIS A 235 14.39 10.51 -9.75
C HIS A 235 12.94 10.08 -9.95
N LEU A 236 11.96 10.88 -9.49
CA LEU A 236 10.56 10.63 -9.83
C LEU A 236 10.33 10.69 -11.35
N GLU A 237 10.87 11.71 -12.04
CA GLU A 237 10.73 11.83 -13.49
C GLU A 237 11.34 10.62 -14.20
N GLU A 238 12.51 10.13 -13.75
CA GLU A 238 13.12 8.90 -14.27
C GLU A 238 12.24 7.68 -14.05
N PHE A 239 11.63 7.52 -12.85
CA PHE A 239 10.68 6.44 -12.59
C PHE A 239 9.47 6.51 -13.53
N LEU A 240 8.83 7.68 -13.63
CA LEU A 240 7.64 7.88 -14.46
C LEU A 240 7.95 7.68 -15.94
N CYS A 241 9.09 8.18 -16.42
CA CYS A 241 9.55 7.94 -17.78
C CYS A 241 9.78 6.45 -18.03
N GLY A 242 10.44 5.76 -17.10
CA GLY A 242 10.66 4.33 -17.19
C GLY A 242 9.37 3.51 -17.26
N VAL A 243 8.30 3.96 -16.59
CA VAL A 243 6.98 3.32 -16.65
C VAL A 243 6.26 3.63 -17.98
N LEU A 244 6.39 4.86 -18.51
CA LEU A 244 5.67 5.34 -19.69
C LEU A 244 6.37 5.03 -21.01
N GLU A 245 7.71 5.01 -21.02
CA GLU A 245 8.53 4.78 -22.24
C GLU A 245 8.70 3.30 -22.56
N HIS A 246 8.45 2.43 -21.62
CA HIS A 246 8.51 0.99 -21.84
C HIS A 246 7.32 0.50 -22.66
N ASN A 247 7.37 0.83 -23.94
CA ASN A 247 6.57 0.14 -24.95
C ASN A 247 6.93 -1.35 -24.96
N SER A 248 6.02 -2.16 -25.47
CA SER A 248 6.06 -3.63 -25.59
C SER A 248 7.38 -4.28 -26.00
N ASN A 249 8.38 -3.53 -26.42
CA ASN A 249 9.67 -4.05 -26.88
C ASN A 249 10.73 -4.23 -25.77
N ASP A 250 10.54 -3.62 -24.59
CA ASP A 250 11.53 -3.65 -23.50
C ASP A 250 11.14 -4.61 -22.34
N GLY A 251 10.06 -5.38 -22.50
CA GLY A 251 9.69 -6.45 -21.57
C GLY A 251 9.07 -6.01 -20.24
N ARG A 252 8.73 -4.72 -20.06
CA ARG A 252 8.03 -4.23 -18.85
C ARG A 252 6.53 -4.17 -18.99
N LEU A 253 5.99 -4.34 -20.17
CA LEU A 253 4.56 -4.55 -20.39
C LEU A 253 4.34 -6.00 -20.81
N SER A 254 3.32 -6.64 -20.25
CA SER A 254 2.82 -7.88 -20.82
C SER A 254 2.29 -7.66 -22.23
N PRO A 255 2.11 -8.70 -23.04
CA PRO A 255 1.47 -8.56 -24.36
C PRO A 255 0.09 -7.89 -24.32
N GLY A 256 -0.65 -8.06 -23.22
CA GLY A 256 -1.95 -7.42 -22.99
C GLY A 256 -1.89 -6.01 -22.42
N GLY A 257 -0.71 -5.50 -22.08
CA GLY A 257 -0.48 -4.10 -21.71
C GLY A 257 -0.47 -3.78 -20.22
N VAL A 258 -0.42 -4.78 -19.33
CA VAL A 258 -0.19 -4.51 -17.91
C VAL A 258 1.31 -4.35 -17.63
N LEU A 259 1.68 -3.45 -16.73
CA LEU A 259 3.03 -3.37 -16.19
C LEU A 259 3.42 -4.70 -15.54
N TRP A 260 4.58 -5.21 -15.93
CA TRP A 260 5.15 -6.41 -15.36
C TRP A 260 6.46 -6.05 -14.64
N LEU A 261 6.40 -5.94 -13.34
CA LEU A 261 7.49 -5.46 -12.50
C LEU A 261 8.09 -6.58 -11.66
N GLU A 262 7.24 -7.43 -11.09
CA GLU A 262 7.66 -8.51 -10.19
C GLU A 262 6.82 -9.78 -10.42
N PRO A 263 7.42 -10.99 -10.31
CA PRO A 263 6.69 -12.24 -10.54
C PRO A 263 5.71 -12.60 -9.41
N TRP A 264 5.90 -12.06 -8.23
CA TRP A 264 5.03 -12.31 -7.08
C TRP A 264 4.11 -11.14 -6.83
N ASN A 265 2.79 -11.40 -6.87
CA ASN A 265 1.75 -10.40 -6.55
C ASN A 265 1.97 -9.09 -7.34
N ASN A 266 2.19 -9.20 -8.65
CA ASN A 266 2.58 -8.07 -9.50
C ASN A 266 1.64 -6.87 -9.40
N LEU A 267 0.34 -7.10 -9.22
CA LEU A 267 -0.63 -5.99 -9.23
C LEU A 267 -0.46 -5.01 -8.06
N GLN A 268 0.24 -5.35 -6.97
CA GLN A 268 0.57 -4.37 -5.92
C GLN A 268 1.48 -3.25 -6.46
N TYR A 269 2.45 -3.59 -7.28
CA TYR A 269 3.36 -2.62 -7.91
C TYR A 269 2.65 -1.81 -9.00
N VAL A 270 1.77 -2.47 -9.75
CA VAL A 270 0.96 -1.83 -10.80
C VAL A 270 0.03 -0.77 -10.20
N THR A 271 -0.69 -1.10 -9.13
CA THR A 271 -1.62 -0.16 -8.47
C THR A 271 -0.89 1.01 -7.84
N SER A 272 0.28 0.78 -7.24
CA SER A 272 1.12 1.82 -6.66
C SER A 272 1.67 2.77 -7.75
N ALA A 273 2.17 2.23 -8.87
CA ALA A 273 2.62 3.03 -10.00
C ALA A 273 1.49 3.84 -10.63
N ALA A 274 0.32 3.21 -10.84
CA ALA A 274 -0.87 3.90 -11.37
C ALA A 274 -1.33 5.03 -10.46
N PHE A 275 -1.25 4.86 -9.14
CA PHE A 275 -1.58 5.92 -8.18
C PHE A 275 -0.63 7.12 -8.32
N VAL A 276 0.68 6.88 -8.36
CA VAL A 276 1.67 7.97 -8.51
C VAL A 276 1.49 8.71 -9.83
N LEU A 277 1.23 7.98 -10.93
CA LEU A 277 0.93 8.57 -12.24
C LEU A 277 -0.30 9.48 -12.19
N ALA A 278 -1.40 9.02 -11.61
CA ALA A 278 -2.63 9.78 -11.48
C ALA A 278 -2.45 11.03 -10.61
N ALA A 279 -1.82 10.89 -9.44
CA ALA A 279 -1.56 11.99 -8.53
C ALA A 279 -0.61 13.02 -9.16
N HIS A 280 0.50 12.58 -9.78
CA HIS A 280 1.45 13.49 -10.41
C HIS A 280 0.86 14.19 -11.62
N SER A 281 -0.01 13.52 -12.41
CA SER A 281 -0.80 14.16 -13.45
C SER A 281 -1.59 15.36 -12.92
N ASP A 282 -2.27 15.19 -11.79
CA ASP A 282 -3.05 16.27 -11.18
C ASP A 282 -2.15 17.39 -10.61
N HIS A 283 -0.98 17.04 -10.04
CA HIS A 283 -0.03 18.02 -9.55
C HIS A 283 0.52 18.90 -10.68
N LEU A 284 0.89 18.30 -11.82
CA LEU A 284 1.32 19.03 -13.01
C LEU A 284 0.21 19.90 -13.58
N GLN A 285 -1.03 19.39 -13.64
CA GLN A 285 -2.18 20.13 -14.11
C GLN A 285 -2.50 21.33 -13.21
N ALA A 286 -2.41 21.19 -11.90
CA ALA A 286 -2.63 22.26 -10.94
C ALA A 286 -1.55 23.34 -10.99
N ALA A 287 -0.31 22.98 -11.30
CA ALA A 287 0.81 23.90 -11.44
C ALA A 287 0.80 24.65 -12.79
N ALA A 288 -0.01 24.20 -13.76
CA ALA A 288 0.03 24.61 -15.14
C ALA A 288 -0.69 25.93 -15.44
N GLY A 289 -0.44 26.98 -14.71
CA GLY A 289 -0.62 28.31 -15.30
C GLY A 289 0.20 28.49 -16.60
N ALA A 290 1.12 27.58 -16.92
CA ALA A 290 2.00 27.62 -18.09
C ALA A 290 2.59 26.24 -18.48
N GLY A 291 1.76 25.19 -18.66
CA GLY A 291 2.23 24.00 -19.40
C GLY A 291 3.25 23.12 -18.66
N ALA A 292 3.08 22.91 -17.36
CA ALA A 292 3.88 21.91 -16.62
C ALA A 292 3.64 20.52 -17.23
N SER A 293 4.71 19.80 -17.50
CA SER A 293 4.71 18.51 -18.21
C SER A 293 5.88 17.66 -17.74
N LEU A 294 5.73 16.35 -17.83
CA LEU A 294 6.81 15.42 -17.56
C LEU A 294 7.84 15.44 -18.70
N ARG A 295 9.11 15.47 -18.36
CA ARG A 295 10.21 15.43 -19.34
C ARG A 295 10.86 14.06 -19.34
N CYS A 296 10.81 13.36 -20.47
CA CYS A 296 11.40 12.04 -20.64
C CYS A 296 12.43 12.11 -21.79
N GLY A 297 13.71 12.24 -21.44
CA GLY A 297 14.75 12.42 -22.43
C GLY A 297 14.47 13.64 -23.32
N GLY A 298 14.29 13.43 -24.63
CA GLY A 298 13.92 14.47 -25.58
C GLY A 298 12.41 14.74 -25.73
N ALA A 299 11.56 13.93 -25.09
CA ALA A 299 10.11 14.03 -25.16
C ALA A 299 9.51 14.86 -24.04
N THR A 300 8.39 15.52 -24.32
CA THR A 300 7.57 16.23 -23.32
C THR A 300 6.18 15.60 -23.29
N LEU A 301 5.82 15.02 -22.16
CA LEU A 301 4.57 14.29 -21.99
C LEU A 301 3.57 15.14 -21.20
N PRO A 302 2.37 15.41 -21.75
CA PRO A 302 1.35 16.18 -21.04
C PRO A 302 0.76 15.36 -19.88
N PRO A 303 0.21 16.02 -18.85
CA PRO A 303 -0.44 15.34 -17.70
C PRO A 303 -1.50 14.32 -18.12
N SER A 304 -2.25 14.60 -19.20
CA SER A 304 -3.28 13.68 -19.72
C SER A 304 -2.72 12.32 -20.16
N GLN A 305 -1.47 12.24 -20.58
CA GLN A 305 -0.86 10.98 -20.97
C GLN A 305 -0.54 10.11 -19.77
N LEU A 306 -0.09 10.71 -18.66
CA LEU A 306 0.12 10.00 -17.38
C LEU A 306 -1.20 9.41 -16.89
N LEU A 307 -2.26 10.21 -16.90
CA LEU A 307 -3.58 9.79 -16.47
C LEU A 307 -4.17 8.72 -17.37
N ALA A 308 -3.97 8.82 -18.69
CA ALA A 308 -4.41 7.81 -19.65
C ALA A 308 -3.73 6.47 -19.41
N PHE A 309 -2.43 6.47 -19.07
CA PHE A 309 -1.72 5.25 -18.75
C PHE A 309 -2.19 4.65 -17.40
N ALA A 310 -2.37 5.48 -16.37
CA ALA A 310 -2.96 5.01 -15.09
C ALA A 310 -4.35 4.39 -15.32
N ARG A 311 -5.18 4.98 -16.18
CA ARG A 311 -6.48 4.44 -16.59
C ARG A 311 -6.32 3.06 -17.25
N SER A 312 -5.40 2.91 -18.21
CA SER A 312 -5.20 1.62 -18.89
C SER A 312 -4.84 0.49 -17.94
N GLN A 313 -4.07 0.79 -16.88
CA GLN A 313 -3.73 -0.20 -15.85
C GLN A 313 -4.96 -0.55 -14.99
N ALA A 314 -5.76 0.43 -14.60
CA ALA A 314 -7.01 0.20 -13.89
C ALA A 314 -8.02 -0.60 -14.75
N ASP A 315 -8.18 -0.23 -16.01
CA ASP A 315 -9.07 -0.92 -16.94
C ASP A 315 -8.62 -2.38 -17.16
N TYR A 316 -7.30 -2.62 -17.25
CA TYR A 316 -6.76 -3.98 -17.32
C TYR A 316 -7.14 -4.79 -16.07
N ILE A 317 -6.95 -4.25 -14.88
CA ILE A 317 -7.33 -4.92 -13.61
C ILE A 317 -8.84 -5.21 -13.60
N LEU A 318 -9.66 -4.32 -14.13
CA LEU A 318 -11.12 -4.43 -14.13
C LEU A 318 -11.68 -5.30 -15.29
N GLY A 319 -10.83 -5.88 -16.14
CA GLY A 319 -11.23 -6.87 -17.13
C GLY A 319 -10.96 -6.52 -18.60
N ALA A 320 -10.41 -5.33 -18.90
CA ALA A 320 -9.93 -5.00 -20.25
C ALA A 320 -8.56 -5.65 -20.51
N ASN A 321 -8.49 -6.97 -20.42
CA ASN A 321 -7.29 -7.78 -20.55
C ASN A 321 -7.53 -9.01 -21.43
N PRO A 322 -6.48 -9.76 -21.85
CA PRO A 322 -6.64 -10.92 -22.71
C PRO A 322 -7.55 -12.01 -22.15
N GLU A 323 -7.56 -12.20 -20.81
CA GLU A 323 -8.45 -13.16 -20.13
C GLU A 323 -9.91 -12.71 -20.07
N ARG A 324 -10.21 -11.45 -20.36
CA ARG A 324 -11.54 -10.82 -20.21
C ARG A 324 -12.12 -11.10 -18.82
N MET A 325 -11.28 -11.00 -17.81
CA MET A 325 -11.59 -11.30 -16.43
C MET A 325 -11.13 -10.15 -15.52
N SER A 326 -11.98 -9.69 -14.63
CA SER A 326 -11.58 -8.75 -13.58
C SER A 326 -10.64 -9.48 -12.60
N TYR A 327 -9.54 -8.85 -12.22
CA TYR A 327 -8.71 -9.28 -11.10
C TYR A 327 -9.21 -8.73 -9.76
N MET A 328 -10.27 -7.92 -9.79
CA MET A 328 -11.03 -7.54 -8.60
C MET A 328 -12.16 -8.54 -8.38
N VAL A 329 -12.12 -9.24 -7.26
CA VAL A 329 -13.10 -10.26 -6.87
C VAL A 329 -14.50 -9.64 -6.76
N GLY A 330 -15.48 -10.31 -7.32
CA GLY A 330 -16.88 -9.87 -7.31
C GLY A 330 -17.21 -8.73 -8.27
N TYR A 331 -16.28 -8.29 -9.10
CA TYR A 331 -16.52 -7.26 -10.13
C TYR A 331 -16.66 -7.90 -11.52
N GLY A 332 -17.71 -7.51 -12.26
CA GLY A 332 -17.96 -8.02 -13.60
C GLY A 332 -18.51 -9.44 -13.63
N ALA A 333 -18.55 -10.06 -14.83
CA ALA A 333 -19.10 -11.39 -15.03
C ALA A 333 -18.10 -12.52 -14.74
N ARG A 334 -16.80 -12.24 -14.82
CA ARG A 334 -15.71 -13.17 -14.56
C ARG A 334 -14.70 -12.53 -13.64
N PHE A 335 -14.37 -13.20 -12.55
CA PHE A 335 -13.39 -12.79 -11.55
C PHE A 335 -12.77 -14.04 -10.89
N PRO A 336 -11.67 -13.93 -10.11
CA PRO A 336 -11.06 -15.05 -9.40
C PRO A 336 -12.02 -15.68 -8.40
N GLU A 337 -12.25 -16.98 -8.55
CA GLU A 337 -13.16 -17.74 -7.69
C GLU A 337 -12.42 -18.59 -6.66
N GLN A 338 -11.13 -18.88 -6.90
CA GLN A 338 -10.30 -19.72 -6.04
C GLN A 338 -9.16 -18.94 -5.39
N VAL A 339 -9.47 -17.76 -4.83
CA VAL A 339 -8.45 -16.92 -4.17
C VAL A 339 -7.78 -17.65 -3.00
N HIS A 340 -6.47 -17.45 -2.87
CA HIS A 340 -5.67 -17.93 -1.74
C HIS A 340 -5.97 -17.09 -0.50
N HIS A 341 -7.01 -17.48 0.23
CA HIS A 341 -7.48 -16.74 1.41
C HIS A 341 -8.26 -17.66 2.34
N ARG A 342 -7.85 -17.77 3.60
CA ARG A 342 -8.48 -18.71 4.56
C ARG A 342 -9.95 -18.39 4.78
N GLY A 343 -10.28 -17.15 5.10
CA GLY A 343 -11.65 -16.71 5.33
C GLY A 343 -12.55 -16.80 4.09
N ALA A 344 -11.99 -16.76 2.87
CA ALA A 344 -12.73 -16.95 1.63
C ALA A 344 -13.00 -18.42 1.36
N SER A 345 -11.99 -19.29 1.54
CA SER A 345 -12.03 -20.70 1.14
C SER A 345 -12.73 -21.63 2.14
N VAL A 346 -12.81 -21.22 3.40
CA VAL A 346 -13.46 -21.98 4.48
C VAL A 346 -14.87 -21.43 4.69
N PRO A 347 -15.93 -22.26 4.76
CA PRO A 347 -17.29 -21.77 5.01
C PRO A 347 -17.39 -20.95 6.29
N SER A 348 -18.15 -19.85 6.23
CA SER A 348 -18.41 -19.01 7.41
C SER A 348 -19.04 -19.81 8.54
N ILE A 349 -18.73 -19.47 9.80
CA ILE A 349 -19.37 -20.08 10.97
C ILE A 349 -20.89 -19.95 10.95
N LYS A 350 -21.42 -18.92 10.28
CA LYS A 350 -22.86 -18.71 10.13
C LYS A 350 -23.52 -19.77 9.25
N SER A 351 -22.81 -20.30 8.25
CA SER A 351 -23.31 -21.33 7.35
C SER A 351 -22.88 -22.75 7.79
N SER A 352 -21.78 -22.86 8.52
CA SER A 352 -21.22 -24.12 9.04
C SER A 352 -20.73 -23.93 10.48
N PRO A 353 -21.62 -24.08 11.49
CA PRO A 353 -21.29 -23.77 12.89
C PRO A 353 -20.24 -24.67 13.55
N GLY A 354 -19.97 -25.85 12.99
CA GLY A 354 -18.97 -26.77 13.52
C GLY A 354 -17.56 -26.18 13.49
N LYS A 355 -16.79 -26.34 14.57
CA LYS A 355 -15.39 -25.90 14.64
C LYS A 355 -14.55 -26.59 13.56
N ILE A 356 -13.80 -25.79 12.80
CA ILE A 356 -12.83 -26.25 11.83
C ILE A 356 -11.44 -26.13 12.46
N THR A 357 -10.79 -27.27 12.64
CA THR A 357 -9.47 -27.31 13.28
C THR A 357 -8.38 -26.81 12.34
N CYS A 358 -7.20 -26.47 12.92
CA CYS A 358 -5.99 -26.05 12.22
C CYS A 358 -5.69 -26.90 10.97
N LYS A 359 -5.68 -28.22 11.14
CA LYS A 359 -5.40 -29.16 10.01
C LYS A 359 -6.64 -29.50 9.18
N GLY A 360 -7.84 -29.41 9.75
CA GLY A 360 -9.10 -29.71 9.05
C GLY A 360 -9.39 -28.75 7.90
N GLY A 361 -8.96 -27.52 8.01
CA GLY A 361 -9.11 -26.52 6.97
C GLY A 361 -8.37 -26.83 5.67
N PHE A 362 -7.28 -27.60 5.70
CA PHE A 362 -6.56 -28.00 4.47
C PHE A 362 -7.41 -28.86 3.52
N GLY A 363 -8.49 -29.47 4.01
CA GLY A 363 -9.49 -30.09 3.15
C GLY A 363 -10.23 -29.09 2.26
N TYR A 364 -10.40 -27.85 2.72
CA TYR A 364 -10.95 -26.74 1.91
C TYR A 364 -9.89 -26.13 1.00
N TYR A 365 -8.67 -25.94 1.50
CA TYR A 365 -7.52 -25.44 0.72
C TYR A 365 -7.32 -26.27 -0.56
N SER A 366 -7.39 -27.60 -0.46
CA SER A 366 -7.09 -28.51 -1.55
C SER A 366 -8.22 -28.73 -2.55
N ARG A 367 -9.42 -28.18 -2.31
CA ARG A 367 -10.56 -28.34 -3.23
C ARG A 367 -10.33 -27.55 -4.50
N ASP A 368 -10.56 -28.18 -5.63
CA ASP A 368 -10.67 -27.52 -6.94
C ASP A 368 -12.15 -27.12 -7.15
N ALA A 369 -12.54 -26.01 -6.53
CA ALA A 369 -13.89 -25.46 -6.56
C ALA A 369 -13.88 -24.02 -6.09
N PRO A 370 -14.85 -23.18 -6.51
CA PRO A 370 -15.01 -21.81 -6.05
C PRO A 370 -15.04 -21.69 -4.52
N ASN A 371 -14.49 -20.59 -4.01
CA ASN A 371 -14.54 -20.27 -2.59
C ASN A 371 -16.00 -20.05 -2.16
N PRO A 372 -16.41 -20.54 -0.97
CA PRO A 372 -17.77 -20.36 -0.47
C PRO A 372 -18.08 -18.90 -0.08
N ASN A 373 -17.07 -18.09 0.22
CA ASN A 373 -17.22 -16.70 0.60
C ASN A 373 -16.53 -15.81 -0.46
N VAL A 374 -17.31 -14.96 -1.10
CA VAL A 374 -16.78 -13.98 -2.07
C VAL A 374 -16.33 -12.73 -1.32
N ILE A 375 -15.04 -12.42 -1.37
CA ILE A 375 -14.45 -11.23 -0.77
C ILE A 375 -14.46 -10.07 -1.76
N VAL A 376 -15.64 -9.47 -1.92
CA VAL A 376 -15.89 -8.42 -2.92
C VAL A 376 -14.94 -7.24 -2.75
N GLY A 377 -14.32 -6.80 -3.86
CA GLY A 377 -13.39 -5.67 -3.89
C GLY A 377 -11.93 -6.04 -3.63
N ALA A 378 -11.63 -7.26 -3.18
CA ALA A 378 -10.26 -7.73 -3.07
C ALA A 378 -9.61 -7.84 -4.47
N ILE A 379 -8.34 -7.46 -4.58
CA ILE A 379 -7.57 -7.59 -5.83
C ILE A 379 -6.46 -8.61 -5.61
N VAL A 380 -6.43 -9.61 -6.45
CA VAL A 380 -5.45 -10.70 -6.41
C VAL A 380 -4.10 -10.28 -6.99
N GLY A 381 -3.08 -11.13 -6.87
CA GLY A 381 -1.73 -10.87 -7.40
C GLY A 381 -1.66 -10.64 -8.91
N GLY A 382 -2.62 -11.21 -9.65
CA GLY A 382 -2.77 -10.99 -11.08
C GLY A 382 -2.07 -12.00 -11.99
N PRO A 383 -2.03 -11.76 -13.32
CA PRO A 383 -1.47 -12.69 -14.29
C PRO A 383 0.05 -12.75 -14.25
N ASP A 384 0.64 -13.71 -14.96
CA ASP A 384 2.08 -13.74 -15.25
C ASP A 384 2.45 -12.73 -16.36
N GLY A 385 3.74 -12.60 -16.64
CA GLY A 385 4.26 -11.69 -17.67
C GLY A 385 3.83 -11.99 -19.10
N SER A 386 3.08 -13.08 -19.31
CA SER A 386 2.47 -13.48 -20.58
C SER A 386 0.94 -13.36 -20.55
N ASP A 387 0.38 -12.63 -19.61
CA ASP A 387 -1.05 -12.43 -19.36
C ASP A 387 -1.83 -13.70 -18.95
N ARG A 388 -1.16 -14.80 -18.57
CA ARG A 388 -1.83 -16.02 -18.15
C ARG A 388 -2.16 -15.98 -16.67
N TYR A 389 -3.35 -16.42 -16.31
CA TYR A 389 -3.81 -16.51 -14.94
C TYR A 389 -4.33 -17.91 -14.64
N ASP A 390 -3.78 -18.52 -13.60
CA ASP A 390 -4.23 -19.82 -13.08
C ASP A 390 -5.03 -19.59 -11.79
N ASP A 391 -6.36 -19.66 -11.90
CA ASP A 391 -7.29 -19.49 -10.77
C ASP A 391 -7.28 -20.74 -9.86
N SER A 392 -6.13 -21.01 -9.30
CA SER A 392 -5.92 -22.09 -8.35
C SER A 392 -5.50 -21.52 -6.98
N ARG A 393 -6.20 -21.88 -5.93
CA ARG A 393 -5.88 -21.47 -4.54
C ARG A 393 -4.45 -21.82 -4.13
N ARG A 394 -3.82 -22.78 -4.81
CA ARG A 394 -2.42 -23.17 -4.58
C ARG A 394 -1.43 -22.23 -5.24
N ASN A 395 -1.86 -21.49 -6.23
CA ASN A 395 -1.06 -20.52 -6.96
C ASN A 395 -1.12 -19.14 -6.25
N TYR A 396 -0.65 -19.10 -4.99
CA TYR A 396 -0.72 -17.91 -4.15
C TYR A 396 -0.04 -16.68 -4.77
N GLN A 397 1.00 -16.86 -5.59
CA GLN A 397 1.66 -15.73 -6.28
C GLN A 397 0.70 -14.92 -7.15
N GLN A 398 -0.29 -15.57 -7.76
CA GLN A 398 -1.30 -14.92 -8.60
C GLN A 398 -2.63 -14.70 -7.89
N THR A 399 -3.03 -15.62 -6.98
CA THR A 399 -4.40 -15.63 -6.44
C THR A 399 -4.53 -15.07 -5.02
N GLU A 400 -3.43 -14.66 -4.38
CA GLU A 400 -3.47 -14.05 -3.06
C GLU A 400 -3.84 -12.56 -3.16
N PRO A 401 -4.90 -12.11 -2.49
CA PRO A 401 -5.25 -10.70 -2.41
C PRO A 401 -4.53 -10.04 -1.25
N SER A 402 -4.16 -8.77 -1.41
CA SER A 402 -3.42 -8.02 -0.40
C SER A 402 -3.98 -6.61 -0.22
N THR A 403 -3.93 -6.09 1.00
CA THR A 403 -4.33 -4.71 1.29
C THR A 403 -3.42 -3.70 0.61
N VAL A 404 -2.13 -4.02 0.45
CA VAL A 404 -1.16 -3.16 -0.25
C VAL A 404 -1.46 -3.04 -1.76
N THR A 405 -2.18 -4.02 -2.34
CA THR A 405 -2.68 -3.95 -3.72
C THR A 405 -3.94 -3.09 -3.82
N VAL A 406 -4.84 -3.20 -2.84
CA VAL A 406 -6.14 -2.52 -2.88
C VAL A 406 -6.02 -1.04 -2.50
N ALA A 407 -5.19 -0.68 -1.52
CA ALA A 407 -5.14 0.68 -1.01
C ALA A 407 -4.79 1.75 -2.08
N PRO A 408 -3.77 1.56 -2.95
CA PRO A 408 -3.45 2.55 -3.98
C PRO A 408 -4.56 2.71 -5.04
N ILE A 409 -5.23 1.62 -5.44
CA ILE A 409 -6.24 1.70 -6.51
C ILE A 409 -7.47 2.50 -6.07
N VAL A 410 -7.74 2.63 -4.78
CA VAL A 410 -8.84 3.48 -4.27
C VAL A 410 -8.72 4.91 -4.78
N GLY A 411 -7.52 5.51 -4.68
CA GLY A 411 -7.26 6.85 -5.21
C GLY A 411 -7.33 6.92 -6.73
N VAL A 412 -6.82 5.91 -7.43
CA VAL A 412 -6.91 5.84 -8.89
C VAL A 412 -8.37 5.83 -9.35
N LEU A 413 -9.19 4.94 -8.79
CA LEU A 413 -10.61 4.82 -9.14
C LEU A 413 -11.38 6.09 -8.77
N ALA A 414 -11.10 6.68 -7.61
CA ALA A 414 -11.68 7.96 -7.21
C ALA A 414 -11.36 9.06 -8.23
N ARG A 415 -10.11 9.16 -8.68
CA ARG A 415 -9.71 10.15 -9.70
C ARG A 415 -10.37 9.89 -11.04
N LEU A 416 -10.45 8.65 -11.47
CA LEU A 416 -11.01 8.28 -12.78
C LEU A 416 -12.54 8.44 -12.83
N SER A 417 -13.24 8.37 -11.71
CA SER A 417 -14.70 8.54 -11.64
C SER A 417 -15.18 9.95 -12.03
N GLN A 418 -14.29 10.96 -11.98
CA GLN A 418 -14.61 12.33 -12.36
C GLN A 418 -14.63 12.60 -13.87
N GLN A 419 -14.26 11.64 -14.70
CA GLN A 419 -14.13 11.83 -16.15
C GLN A 419 -15.32 11.27 -16.95
N ASN A 420 -16.36 10.85 -16.26
CA ASN A 420 -17.60 10.31 -16.86
C ASN A 420 -18.72 11.36 -16.86
#